data_e3a56941f1811c128ffaefd3a448d9cd
#
_entry.id   e3a56941f1811c128ffaefd3a448d9cd
#
_cell.length_a   1.000
_cell.length_b   1.000
_cell.length_c   1.000
_cell.angle_alpha   90.00
_cell.angle_beta   90.00
_cell.angle_gamma   90.00
#
_symmetry.space_group_name_H-M   'P 1'
#
loop_
_entity.id
_entity.type
_entity.pdbx_description
1 polymer ?
#
loop_
_entity_poly.entity_id
_entity_poly.type
_entity_poly.pdbx_seq_one_letter_code
_entity_poly.pdbx_strand_id
1 'polypeptide(L)'
;MLVLGTGIGGGIILNGKVLMGAHAAAGEVSGLVSDISKMADDDFKLTSVERYSEAPLWAGMASASGLIFEYARQKHLPTGSPMPTGEEIFAAYNAGEPEAQKALKIFARRVAIGIVSLQSVLDVERVAIGGGISAAEALLPAIQTELNSLFARCPVLPMLEPELVRCHYGNDANMIGALKLFFEQNPA
;
A
#
# COMPACT_ATOMS: atom_id res chain seq x y z
N MET A 1 4.04 -9.63 -0.37
CA MET A 1 3.17 -9.02 -1.40
C MET A 1 2.28 -7.98 -0.73
N LEU A 2 2.07 -6.85 -1.39
CA LEU A 2 1.14 -5.79 -0.99
C LEU A 2 0.14 -5.56 -2.13
N VAL A 3 -1.14 -5.49 -1.82
CA VAL A 3 -2.22 -5.24 -2.79
C VAL A 3 -2.84 -3.88 -2.49
N LEU A 4 -2.62 -2.92 -3.38
CA LEU A 4 -3.10 -1.55 -3.27
C LEU A 4 -4.48 -1.43 -3.95
N GLY A 5 -5.52 -1.73 -3.20
CA GLY A 5 -6.92 -1.61 -3.59
C GLY A 5 -7.64 -0.49 -2.84
N THR A 6 -8.96 -0.63 -2.59
CA THR A 6 -9.72 0.30 -1.72
C THR A 6 -9.09 0.42 -0.33
N GLY A 7 -8.55 -0.68 0.19
CA GLY A 7 -7.64 -0.73 1.32
C GLY A 7 -6.26 -1.26 0.90
N ILE A 8 -5.47 -1.71 1.86
CA ILE A 8 -4.22 -2.44 1.62
C ILE A 8 -4.40 -3.87 2.10
N GLY A 9 -4.22 -4.83 1.20
CA GLY A 9 -4.06 -6.23 1.56
C GLY A 9 -2.59 -6.63 1.56
N GLY A 10 -2.26 -7.68 2.29
CA GLY A 10 -0.92 -8.22 2.30
C GLY A 10 -0.88 -9.75 2.37
N GLY A 11 0.27 -10.29 2.02
CA GLY A 11 0.57 -11.72 2.17
C GLY A 11 2.07 -11.91 2.30
N ILE A 12 2.46 -12.79 3.20
CA ILE A 12 3.86 -13.08 3.50
C ILE A 12 4.18 -14.50 3.05
N ILE A 13 5.22 -14.66 2.25
CA ILE A 13 5.77 -15.95 1.86
C ILE A 13 7.09 -16.15 2.59
N LEU A 14 7.19 -17.21 3.36
CA LEU A 14 8.39 -17.59 4.08
C LEU A 14 8.77 -19.04 3.72
N ASN A 15 9.98 -19.24 3.21
CA ASN A 15 10.45 -20.57 2.76
C ASN A 15 9.48 -21.25 1.78
N GLY A 16 8.94 -20.48 0.82
CA GLY A 16 8.02 -20.98 -0.20
C GLY A 16 6.58 -21.25 0.27
N LYS A 17 6.26 -20.93 1.53
CA LYS A 17 4.93 -21.15 2.11
C LYS A 17 4.30 -19.85 2.57
N VAL A 18 2.98 -19.77 2.48
CA VAL A 18 2.22 -18.65 3.03
C VAL A 18 2.32 -18.67 4.56
N LEU A 19 2.75 -17.57 5.15
CA LEU A 19 2.71 -17.40 6.60
C LEU A 19 1.28 -17.07 7.02
N MET A 20 0.63 -17.99 7.73
CA MET A 20 -0.74 -17.81 8.18
C MET A 20 -0.85 -17.08 9.52
N GLY A 21 0.13 -17.25 10.41
CA GLY A 21 0.06 -16.79 11.79
C GLY A 21 -0.89 -17.62 12.65
N ALA A 22 -1.03 -17.25 13.91
CA ALA A 22 -1.82 -18.01 14.89
C ALA A 22 -3.33 -17.99 14.60
N HIS A 23 -3.83 -16.95 13.93
CA HIS A 23 -5.25 -16.73 13.67
C HIS A 23 -5.54 -16.49 12.18
N ALA A 24 -4.69 -16.97 11.28
CA ALA A 24 -4.76 -16.76 9.84
C ALA A 24 -4.77 -15.27 9.42
N ALA A 25 -4.21 -14.39 10.24
CA ALA A 25 -4.18 -12.95 10.03
C ALA A 25 -2.77 -12.40 9.73
N ALA A 26 -1.75 -13.26 9.57
CA ALA A 26 -0.43 -12.79 9.19
C ALA A 26 -0.47 -12.16 7.79
N GLY A 27 0.10 -10.97 7.67
CA GLY A 27 0.03 -10.19 6.44
C GLY A 27 -1.15 -9.23 6.36
N GLU A 28 -2.03 -9.17 7.39
CA GLU A 28 -3.06 -8.13 7.48
C GLU A 28 -2.42 -6.80 7.85
N VAL A 29 -1.82 -6.18 6.84
CA VAL A 29 -1.01 -4.97 6.99
C VAL A 29 -1.84 -3.68 7.05
N SER A 30 -3.14 -3.78 6.79
CA SER A 30 -4.06 -2.63 6.79
C SER A 30 -4.07 -1.90 8.13
N GLY A 31 -3.90 -2.67 9.22
CA GLY A 31 -3.87 -2.18 10.59
C GLY A 31 -2.55 -1.58 11.07
N LEU A 32 -1.51 -1.50 10.24
CA LEU A 32 -0.27 -0.84 10.64
C LEU A 32 -0.54 0.62 10.99
N VAL A 33 -0.08 1.01 12.19
CA VAL A 33 -0.21 2.39 12.67
C VAL A 33 0.77 3.27 11.92
N SER A 34 0.25 4.28 11.22
CA SER A 34 1.03 5.24 10.44
C SER A 34 1.11 6.64 11.08
N ASP A 35 0.24 6.90 12.06
CA ASP A 35 0.25 8.13 12.85
C ASP A 35 0.02 7.82 14.34
N ILE A 36 1.12 7.69 15.06
CA ILE A 36 1.10 7.36 16.49
C ILE A 36 0.43 8.48 17.30
N SER A 37 0.55 9.74 16.89
CA SER A 37 -0.02 10.87 17.63
C SER A 37 -1.55 10.80 17.68
N LYS A 38 -2.17 10.36 16.59
CA LYS A 38 -3.62 10.15 16.56
C LYS A 38 -4.07 8.92 17.36
N MET A 39 -3.23 7.87 17.42
CA MET A 39 -3.54 6.69 18.23
C MET A 39 -3.40 6.94 19.75
N ALA A 40 -2.66 7.97 20.14
CA ALA A 40 -2.52 8.37 21.53
C ALA A 40 -3.72 9.20 22.05
N ASP A 41 -4.67 9.55 21.20
CA ASP A 41 -5.91 10.22 21.57
C ASP A 41 -6.91 9.18 22.12
N ASP A 42 -7.28 9.32 23.40
CA ASP A 42 -8.20 8.39 24.09
C ASP A 42 -9.59 8.37 23.45
N ASP A 43 -9.98 9.44 22.76
CA ASP A 43 -11.26 9.55 22.05
C ASP A 43 -11.23 8.96 20.63
N PHE A 44 -10.05 8.52 20.15
CA PHE A 44 -9.94 7.92 18.83
C PHE A 44 -10.74 6.62 18.72
N LYS A 45 -11.68 6.57 17.79
CA LYS A 45 -12.47 5.38 17.47
C LYS A 45 -12.60 5.25 15.95
N LEU A 46 -12.14 4.14 15.40
CA LEU A 46 -12.42 3.78 14.00
C LEU A 46 -13.81 3.13 13.92
N THR A 47 -14.83 3.94 13.72
CA THR A 47 -16.24 3.50 13.77
C THR A 47 -16.88 3.24 12.41
N SER A 48 -16.26 3.70 11.31
CA SER A 48 -16.79 3.52 9.96
C SER A 48 -15.70 3.55 8.90
N VAL A 49 -15.99 2.92 7.75
CA VAL A 49 -15.13 2.93 6.56
C VAL A 49 -15.00 4.34 5.96
N GLU A 50 -16.00 5.21 6.14
CA GLU A 50 -16.03 6.58 5.62
C GLU A 50 -14.94 7.48 6.23
N ARG A 51 -14.49 7.16 7.45
CA ARG A 51 -13.37 7.86 8.11
C ARG A 51 -12.02 7.20 7.90
N TYR A 52 -11.95 6.22 7.00
CA TYR A 52 -10.73 5.46 6.77
C TYR A 52 -9.55 6.34 6.32
N SER A 53 -9.82 7.39 5.55
CA SER A 53 -8.79 8.35 5.11
C SER A 53 -8.22 9.23 6.22
N GLU A 54 -8.95 9.37 7.34
CA GLU A 54 -8.54 10.12 8.53
C GLU A 54 -7.91 9.22 9.58
N ALA A 55 -8.05 7.92 9.42
CA ALA A 55 -7.54 6.93 10.35
C ALA A 55 -6.01 6.98 10.41
N PRO A 56 -5.43 6.79 11.61
CA PRO A 56 -3.98 6.70 11.78
C PRO A 56 -3.41 5.38 11.25
N LEU A 57 -4.16 4.66 10.44
CA LEU A 57 -3.81 3.35 9.88
C LEU A 57 -3.27 3.48 8.45
N TRP A 58 -2.33 2.63 8.14
CA TRP A 58 -1.66 2.63 6.83
C TRP A 58 -2.64 2.46 5.67
N ALA A 59 -3.65 1.63 5.82
CA ALA A 59 -4.67 1.41 4.80
C ALA A 59 -5.40 2.69 4.36
N GLY A 60 -5.66 3.61 5.27
CA GLY A 60 -6.32 4.88 4.94
C GLY A 60 -5.45 5.83 4.13
N MET A 61 -4.13 5.74 4.27
CA MET A 61 -3.19 6.69 3.68
C MET A 61 -2.44 6.16 2.46
N ALA A 62 -2.26 4.85 2.35
CA ALA A 62 -1.42 4.21 1.33
C ALA A 62 -2.18 3.15 0.50
N SER A 63 -3.50 3.22 0.46
CA SER A 63 -4.37 2.48 -0.46
C SER A 63 -4.68 3.29 -1.72
N ALA A 64 -5.32 2.67 -2.73
CA ALA A 64 -5.83 3.42 -3.88
C ALA A 64 -6.78 4.54 -3.46
N SER A 65 -7.65 4.29 -2.45
CA SER A 65 -8.48 5.33 -1.86
C SER A 65 -7.64 6.45 -1.23
N GLY A 66 -6.53 6.11 -0.57
CA GLY A 66 -5.60 7.09 -0.01
C GLY A 66 -4.97 8.01 -1.06
N LEU A 67 -4.66 7.48 -2.24
CA LEU A 67 -4.19 8.30 -3.37
C LEU A 67 -5.30 9.25 -3.87
N ILE A 68 -6.52 8.75 -4.01
CA ILE A 68 -7.69 9.54 -4.44
C ILE A 68 -7.95 10.70 -3.46
N PHE A 69 -7.99 10.42 -2.17
CA PHE A 69 -8.18 11.46 -1.15
C PHE A 69 -7.04 12.47 -1.13
N GLU A 70 -5.79 12.00 -1.28
CA GLU A 70 -4.64 12.90 -1.33
C GLU A 70 -4.70 13.83 -2.54
N TYR A 71 -5.05 13.32 -3.71
CA TYR A 71 -5.21 14.14 -4.91
C TYR A 71 -6.36 15.15 -4.77
N ALA A 72 -7.53 14.72 -4.27
CA ALA A 72 -8.66 15.61 -3.99
C ALA A 72 -8.25 16.74 -3.02
N ARG A 73 -7.44 16.43 -2.01
CA ARG A 73 -6.90 17.41 -1.07
C ARG A 73 -5.96 18.41 -1.75
N GLN A 74 -5.07 17.94 -2.64
CA GLN A 74 -4.18 18.83 -3.40
C GLN A 74 -4.96 19.76 -4.36
N LYS A 75 -6.06 19.26 -4.93
CA LYS A 75 -6.98 20.01 -5.79
C LYS A 75 -7.92 20.93 -5.02
N HIS A 76 -7.91 20.89 -3.69
CA HIS A 76 -8.87 21.60 -2.82
C HIS A 76 -10.34 21.35 -3.21
N LEU A 77 -10.67 20.10 -3.57
CA LEU A 77 -12.04 19.74 -3.95
C LEU A 77 -12.99 19.97 -2.77
N PRO A 78 -14.14 20.65 -2.99
CA PRO A 78 -15.16 20.81 -1.95
C PRO A 78 -15.69 19.47 -1.44
N THR A 79 -16.09 19.41 -0.17
CA THR A 79 -16.76 18.23 0.41
C THR A 79 -18.02 17.89 -0.40
N GLY A 80 -18.17 16.61 -0.75
CA GLY A 80 -19.29 16.14 -1.58
C GLY A 80 -19.05 16.23 -3.09
N SER A 81 -17.89 16.73 -3.54
CA SER A 81 -17.52 16.66 -4.96
C SER A 81 -17.37 15.21 -5.43
N PRO A 82 -17.66 14.91 -6.70
CA PRO A 82 -17.32 13.63 -7.29
C PRO A 82 -15.82 13.35 -7.12
N MET A 83 -15.49 12.16 -6.63
CA MET A 83 -14.09 11.78 -6.43
C MET A 83 -13.49 11.29 -7.76
N PRO A 84 -12.26 11.69 -8.08
CA PRO A 84 -11.57 11.21 -9.26
C PRO A 84 -11.24 9.72 -9.15
N THR A 85 -11.10 9.07 -10.29
CA THR A 85 -10.63 7.69 -10.37
C THR A 85 -9.09 7.64 -10.34
N GLY A 86 -8.53 6.45 -10.04
CA GLY A 86 -7.08 6.26 -10.15
C GLY A 86 -6.54 6.51 -11.56
N GLU A 87 -7.30 6.13 -12.59
CA GLU A 87 -6.94 6.35 -14.00
C GLU A 87 -6.86 7.84 -14.33
N GLU A 88 -7.83 8.64 -13.91
CA GLU A 88 -7.82 10.11 -14.08
C GLU A 88 -6.62 10.75 -13.37
N ILE A 89 -6.27 10.29 -12.18
CA ILE A 89 -5.11 10.80 -11.44
C ILE A 89 -3.80 10.50 -12.18
N PHE A 90 -3.63 9.28 -12.69
CA PHE A 90 -2.42 8.95 -13.45
C PHE A 90 -2.39 9.63 -14.82
N ALA A 91 -3.54 9.87 -15.46
CA ALA A 91 -3.61 10.69 -16.68
C ALA A 91 -3.17 12.13 -16.40
N ALA A 92 -3.65 12.75 -15.31
CA ALA A 92 -3.25 14.08 -14.87
C ALA A 92 -1.74 14.12 -14.52
N TYR A 93 -1.23 13.10 -13.85
CA TYR A 93 0.20 12.96 -13.57
C TYR A 93 1.04 12.94 -14.85
N ASN A 94 0.65 12.14 -15.84
CA ASN A 94 1.34 12.04 -17.13
C ASN A 94 1.25 13.33 -17.95
N ALA A 95 0.18 14.11 -17.76
CA ALA A 95 0.04 15.44 -18.34
C ALA A 95 0.88 16.53 -17.63
N GLY A 96 1.59 16.16 -16.54
CA GLY A 96 2.45 17.08 -15.80
C GLY A 96 1.71 17.96 -14.79
N GLU A 97 0.47 17.61 -14.40
CA GLU A 97 -0.30 18.38 -13.43
C GLU A 97 0.40 18.40 -12.05
N PRO A 98 0.70 19.59 -11.48
CA PRO A 98 1.46 19.69 -10.23
C PRO A 98 0.78 19.01 -9.03
N GLU A 99 -0.55 19.09 -8.94
CA GLU A 99 -1.34 18.49 -7.87
C GLU A 99 -1.28 16.97 -7.93
N ALA A 100 -1.33 16.38 -9.13
CA ALA A 100 -1.20 14.94 -9.33
C ALA A 100 0.22 14.45 -9.01
N GLN A 101 1.24 15.19 -9.43
CA GLN A 101 2.64 14.89 -9.11
C GLN A 101 2.88 14.94 -7.60
N LYS A 102 2.35 15.95 -6.91
CA LYS A 102 2.47 16.09 -5.46
C LYS A 102 1.71 15.00 -4.72
N ALA A 103 0.49 14.67 -5.16
CA ALA A 103 -0.32 13.60 -4.58
C ALA A 103 0.38 12.24 -4.69
N LEU A 104 0.89 11.89 -5.89
CA LEU A 104 1.60 10.64 -6.10
C LEU A 104 2.88 10.56 -5.25
N LYS A 105 3.64 11.65 -5.14
CA LYS A 105 4.84 11.70 -4.29
C LYS A 105 4.51 11.43 -2.82
N ILE A 106 3.47 12.10 -2.29
CA ILE A 106 3.04 11.91 -0.88
C ILE A 106 2.55 10.48 -0.66
N PHE A 107 1.74 9.97 -1.59
CA PHE A 107 1.26 8.60 -1.56
C PHE A 107 2.42 7.58 -1.56
N ALA A 108 3.34 7.72 -2.51
CA ALA A 108 4.52 6.86 -2.64
C ALA A 108 5.37 6.87 -1.36
N ARG A 109 5.55 8.04 -0.73
CA ARG A 109 6.23 8.18 0.56
C ARG A 109 5.53 7.38 1.66
N ARG A 110 4.20 7.43 1.73
CA ARG A 110 3.40 6.68 2.72
C ARG A 110 3.52 5.17 2.51
N VAL A 111 3.51 4.71 1.25
CA VAL A 111 3.75 3.30 0.92
C VAL A 111 5.16 2.90 1.34
N ALA A 112 6.16 3.69 1.01
CA ALA A 112 7.55 3.41 1.35
C ALA A 112 7.80 3.35 2.87
N ILE A 113 7.17 4.21 3.68
CA ILE A 113 7.23 4.17 5.15
C ILE A 113 6.73 2.82 5.69
N GLY A 114 5.59 2.35 5.18
CA GLY A 114 5.08 1.04 5.58
C GLY A 114 5.99 -0.12 5.16
N ILE A 115 6.61 -0.03 3.98
CA ILE A 115 7.60 -1.03 3.53
C ILE A 115 8.81 -1.05 4.48
N VAL A 116 9.34 0.11 4.89
CA VAL A 116 10.43 0.19 5.88
C VAL A 116 10.01 -0.44 7.21
N SER A 117 8.78 -0.19 7.66
CA SER A 117 8.25 -0.78 8.89
C SER A 117 8.16 -2.32 8.79
N LEU A 118 7.68 -2.84 7.67
CA LEU A 118 7.64 -4.27 7.40
C LEU A 118 9.04 -4.88 7.30
N GLN A 119 9.97 -4.17 6.67
CA GLN A 119 11.36 -4.62 6.54
C GLN A 119 12.03 -4.76 7.90
N SER A 120 11.74 -3.84 8.83
CA SER A 120 12.27 -3.90 10.21
C SER A 120 11.83 -5.14 10.99
N VAL A 121 10.72 -5.78 10.60
CA VAL A 121 10.13 -6.94 11.30
C VAL A 121 10.39 -8.24 10.56
N LEU A 122 10.36 -8.20 9.22
CA LEU A 122 10.32 -9.41 8.38
C LEU A 122 11.61 -9.66 7.62
N ASP A 123 12.42 -8.62 7.37
CA ASP A 123 13.66 -8.69 6.58
C ASP A 123 13.49 -9.48 5.28
N VAL A 124 12.57 -9.01 4.44
CA VAL A 124 12.20 -9.69 3.19
C VAL A 124 13.17 -9.34 2.07
N GLU A 125 13.44 -10.29 1.19
CA GLU A 125 14.23 -10.06 -0.04
C GLU A 125 13.49 -9.17 -1.04
N ARG A 126 12.15 -9.29 -1.10
CA ARG A 126 11.35 -8.69 -2.15
C ARG A 126 9.97 -8.27 -1.65
N VAL A 127 9.50 -7.10 -2.13
CA VAL A 127 8.14 -6.62 -1.96
C VAL A 127 7.46 -6.53 -3.32
N ALA A 128 6.43 -7.35 -3.55
CA ALA A 128 5.65 -7.33 -4.77
C ALA A 128 4.40 -6.45 -4.58
N ILE A 129 4.20 -5.48 -5.47
CA ILE A 129 3.07 -4.55 -5.47
C ILE A 129 2.02 -5.00 -6.49
N GLY A 130 0.81 -5.23 -6.03
CA GLY A 130 -0.38 -5.57 -6.81
C GLY A 130 -1.54 -4.61 -6.56
N GLY A 131 -2.72 -4.98 -7.06
CA GLY A 131 -3.93 -4.17 -6.99
C GLY A 131 -4.13 -3.29 -8.23
N GLY A 132 -5.33 -2.69 -8.34
CA GLY A 132 -5.74 -1.99 -9.57
C GLY A 132 -4.79 -0.89 -10.03
N ILE A 133 -4.28 -0.10 -9.09
CA ILE A 133 -3.36 1.01 -9.42
C ILE A 133 -1.93 0.56 -9.76
N SER A 134 -1.58 -0.71 -9.50
CA SER A 134 -0.22 -1.21 -9.76
C SER A 134 0.11 -1.30 -11.25
N ALA A 135 -0.91 -1.26 -12.13
CA ALA A 135 -0.74 -1.22 -13.58
C ALA A 135 -0.14 0.10 -14.07
N ALA A 136 -0.30 1.20 -13.33
CA ALA A 136 0.23 2.51 -13.71
C ALA A 136 1.77 2.50 -13.69
N GLU A 137 2.39 2.88 -14.81
CA GLU A 137 3.85 2.83 -14.99
C GLU A 137 4.59 3.74 -14.00
N ALA A 138 3.99 4.87 -13.65
CA ALA A 138 4.58 5.85 -12.73
C ALA A 138 4.63 5.37 -11.27
N LEU A 139 3.81 4.39 -10.88
CA LEU A 139 3.64 4.03 -9.48
C LEU A 139 4.90 3.42 -8.85
N LEU A 140 5.44 2.34 -9.43
CA LEU A 140 6.61 1.68 -8.87
C LEU A 140 7.84 2.60 -8.80
N PRO A 141 8.19 3.35 -9.86
CA PRO A 141 9.29 4.30 -9.80
C PRO A 141 9.13 5.37 -8.71
N ALA A 142 7.89 5.85 -8.50
CA ALA A 142 7.61 6.81 -7.44
C ALA A 142 7.86 6.19 -6.05
N ILE A 143 7.37 4.98 -5.79
CA ILE A 143 7.58 4.27 -4.52
C ILE A 143 9.08 3.98 -4.34
N GLN A 144 9.78 3.50 -5.37
CA GLN A 144 11.21 3.21 -5.31
C GLN A 144 12.02 4.45 -4.94
N THR A 145 11.72 5.59 -5.55
CA THR A 145 12.38 6.88 -5.25
C THR A 145 12.25 7.24 -3.77
N GLU A 146 11.07 7.10 -3.22
CA GLU A 146 10.82 7.43 -1.82
C GLU A 146 11.45 6.39 -0.88
N LEU A 147 11.46 5.11 -1.28
CA LEU A 147 12.09 4.03 -0.52
C LEU A 147 13.60 4.25 -0.43
N ASN A 148 14.29 4.47 -1.54
CA ASN A 148 15.72 4.79 -1.59
C ASN A 148 16.04 6.00 -0.69
N SER A 149 15.20 7.05 -0.74
CA SER A 149 15.37 8.24 0.10
C SER A 149 15.24 7.93 1.59
N LEU A 150 14.37 7.03 1.99
CA LEU A 150 14.21 6.63 3.40
C LEU A 150 15.40 5.81 3.88
N PHE A 151 15.85 4.82 3.11
CA PHE A 151 17.03 4.02 3.46
C PHE A 151 18.30 4.87 3.53
N ALA A 152 18.49 5.80 2.60
CA ALA A 152 19.64 6.71 2.62
C ALA A 152 19.69 7.63 3.86
N ARG A 153 18.52 7.93 4.47
CA ARG A 153 18.44 8.75 5.69
C ARG A 153 18.70 7.98 6.98
N CYS A 154 18.63 6.66 6.93
CA CYS A 154 18.77 5.80 8.10
C CYS A 154 19.93 4.79 7.94
N PRO A 155 21.17 5.24 7.61
CA PRO A 155 22.27 4.32 7.30
C PRO A 155 22.74 3.50 8.51
N VAL A 156 22.28 3.83 9.71
CA VAL A 156 22.61 3.10 10.94
C VAL A 156 21.75 1.85 11.15
N LEU A 157 20.66 1.72 10.38
CA LEU A 157 19.80 0.54 10.49
C LEU A 157 20.43 -0.63 9.73
N PRO A 158 20.51 -1.82 10.34
CA PRO A 158 21.18 -3.00 9.72
C PRO A 158 20.32 -3.66 8.62
N MET A 159 19.24 -3.02 8.20
CA MET A 159 18.33 -3.54 7.18
C MET A 159 18.83 -3.24 5.77
N LEU A 160 18.65 -4.18 4.88
CA LEU A 160 18.81 -3.97 3.44
C LEU A 160 17.49 -3.51 2.81
N GLU A 161 17.58 -2.71 1.77
CA GLU A 161 16.44 -2.31 0.98
C GLU A 161 15.90 -3.53 0.19
N PRO A 162 14.61 -3.86 0.29
CA PRO A 162 14.05 -4.98 -0.45
C PRO A 162 13.89 -4.64 -1.93
N GLU A 163 14.01 -5.63 -2.80
CA GLU A 163 13.67 -5.47 -4.21
C GLU A 163 12.19 -5.16 -4.36
N LEU A 164 11.85 -4.06 -5.02
CA LEU A 164 10.48 -3.68 -5.32
C LEU A 164 10.08 -4.17 -6.72
N VAL A 165 9.03 -4.99 -6.81
CA VAL A 165 8.56 -5.55 -8.08
C VAL A 165 7.05 -5.39 -8.23
N ARG A 166 6.58 -5.43 -9.48
CA ARG A 166 5.14 -5.52 -9.78
C ARG A 166 4.69 -6.97 -9.70
N CYS A 167 3.49 -7.22 -9.12
CA CYS A 167 2.86 -8.54 -9.15
C CYS A 167 2.64 -9.00 -10.59
N HIS A 168 3.09 -10.22 -10.88
CA HIS A 168 3.03 -10.77 -12.24
C HIS A 168 1.59 -10.95 -12.74
N TYR A 169 0.69 -11.42 -11.88
CA TYR A 169 -0.70 -11.74 -12.25
C TYR A 169 -1.69 -10.58 -12.07
N GLY A 170 -1.24 -9.39 -11.66
CA GLY A 170 -2.11 -8.22 -11.48
C GLY A 170 -3.34 -8.53 -10.62
N ASN A 171 -4.53 -8.21 -11.14
CA ASN A 171 -5.81 -8.45 -10.45
C ASN A 171 -6.21 -9.94 -10.39
N ASP A 172 -5.65 -10.79 -11.25
CA ASP A 172 -6.00 -12.22 -11.30
C ASP A 172 -5.27 -13.04 -10.20
N ALA A 173 -4.31 -12.43 -9.51
CA ALA A 173 -3.50 -13.11 -8.49
C ALA A 173 -4.35 -13.81 -7.42
N ASN A 174 -5.46 -13.19 -6.99
CA ASN A 174 -6.34 -13.77 -5.97
C ASN A 174 -7.08 -15.00 -6.48
N MET A 175 -7.57 -14.98 -7.72
CA MET A 175 -8.26 -16.12 -8.35
C MET A 175 -7.29 -17.28 -8.57
N ILE A 176 -6.08 -16.99 -9.05
CA ILE A 176 -5.03 -17.99 -9.25
C ILE A 176 -4.61 -18.62 -7.92
N GLY A 177 -4.46 -17.81 -6.88
CA GLY A 177 -4.13 -18.29 -5.54
C GLY A 177 -5.21 -19.18 -4.95
N ALA A 178 -6.49 -18.80 -5.08
CA ALA A 178 -7.62 -19.61 -4.63
C ALA A 178 -7.70 -20.96 -5.38
N LEU A 179 -7.49 -20.94 -6.71
CA LEU A 179 -7.49 -22.13 -7.53
C LEU A 179 -6.35 -23.09 -7.13
N LYS A 180 -5.16 -22.54 -6.91
CA LYS A 180 -4.01 -23.32 -6.44
C LYS A 180 -4.31 -24.00 -5.10
N LEU A 181 -4.84 -23.25 -4.14
CA LEU A 181 -5.20 -23.79 -2.82
C LEU A 181 -6.25 -24.90 -2.93
N PHE A 182 -7.24 -24.73 -3.80
CA PHE A 182 -8.26 -25.74 -4.07
C PHE A 182 -7.63 -27.06 -4.54
N PHE A 183 -6.71 -27.03 -5.51
CA PHE A 183 -6.04 -28.24 -6.00
C PHE A 183 -5.08 -28.86 -4.97
N GLU A 184 -4.45 -28.07 -4.12
CA GLU A 184 -3.61 -28.58 -3.04
C GLU A 184 -4.43 -29.33 -1.97
N GLN A 185 -5.66 -28.87 -1.72
CA GLN A 185 -6.58 -29.50 -0.77
C GLN A 185 -7.37 -30.68 -1.35
N ASN A 186 -7.49 -30.75 -2.68
CA ASN A 186 -8.22 -31.80 -3.41
C ASN A 186 -7.30 -32.40 -4.49
N PRO A 187 -6.27 -33.16 -4.08
CA PRO A 187 -5.40 -33.81 -5.06
C PRO A 187 -6.20 -34.83 -5.86
N ALA A 188 -5.94 -34.93 -7.18
CA ALA A 188 -6.62 -35.86 -8.10
C ALA A 188 -6.23 -37.30 -7.84
#